data_8f594deff288545e3b064b8f216a463a
#
_entry.id   8f594deff288545e3b064b8f216a463a
#
_cell.length_a   1.000
_cell.length_b   1.000
_cell.length_c   1.000
_cell.angle_alpha   90.00
_cell.angle_beta   90.00
_cell.angle_gamma   90.00
#
_symmetry.space_group_name_H-M   'P 1'
#
loop_
_entity.id
_entity.type
_entity.pdbx_description
1 polymer ?
#
loop_
_entity_poly.entity_id
_entity_poly.type
_entity_poly.pdbx_seq_one_letter_code
_entity_poly.pdbx_strand_id
1 'polypeptide(L)'
;MKRKNGKKVRKIVLLVILAIVAGVVLYDLVFCWPVHPSLKKPVESYEQLSQTAKKLGVLAPPEDILPWKQEEYSIYLSSTGRLARPTGWDMAGKVIYDGTTYPVYILALRNTEKRQEYPPLRENYKHVPIYRECSEDGLRLFFVIDGHSYTYSMGMMAPPEETIPQDAVDYFDGLLLEACHTVVDLYQ
;
A
#
# COMPACT_ATOMS: atom_id res chain seq x y z
N MET A 1 -53.96 -11.23 34.06
CA MET A 1 -52.95 -12.02 33.27
C MET A 1 -52.14 -11.22 32.21
N LYS A 2 -52.23 -9.91 32.05
CA LYS A 2 -51.56 -9.12 30.96
C LYS A 2 -50.08 -8.69 31.22
N ARG A 3 -49.57 -8.74 32.43
CA ARG A 3 -48.21 -8.19 32.78
C ARG A 3 -47.01 -9.10 32.45
N LYS A 4 -47.20 -10.42 32.31
CA LYS A 4 -46.09 -11.38 32.01
C LYS A 4 -45.63 -11.31 30.52
N ASN A 5 -46.49 -10.98 29.59
CA ASN A 5 -46.14 -10.90 28.16
C ASN A 5 -45.26 -9.69 27.81
N GLY A 6 -45.44 -8.55 28.49
CA GLY A 6 -44.64 -7.36 28.22
C GLY A 6 -43.15 -7.53 28.58
N LYS A 7 -42.84 -8.31 29.64
CA LYS A 7 -41.44 -8.57 30.00
C LYS A 7 -40.73 -9.52 29.02
N LYS A 8 -41.47 -10.52 28.45
CA LYS A 8 -40.97 -11.40 27.40
C LYS A 8 -40.67 -10.63 26.10
N VAL A 9 -41.64 -9.80 25.68
CA VAL A 9 -41.47 -8.99 24.46
C VAL A 9 -40.29 -8.03 24.58
N ARG A 10 -40.12 -7.35 25.72
CA ARG A 10 -38.96 -6.46 25.97
C ARG A 10 -37.62 -7.23 25.93
N LYS A 11 -37.55 -8.46 26.46
CA LYS A 11 -36.33 -9.27 26.39
C LYS A 11 -36.00 -9.69 24.94
N ILE A 12 -37.02 -10.06 24.17
CA ILE A 12 -36.83 -10.44 22.75
C ILE A 12 -36.33 -9.23 21.94
N VAL A 13 -36.97 -8.06 22.13
CA VAL A 13 -36.56 -6.82 21.46
C VAL A 13 -35.11 -6.45 21.82
N LEU A 14 -34.74 -6.57 23.10
CA LEU A 14 -33.37 -6.29 23.54
C LEU A 14 -32.35 -7.26 22.94
N LEU A 15 -32.69 -8.55 22.84
CA LEU A 15 -31.83 -9.56 22.19
C LEU A 15 -31.65 -9.31 20.70
N VAL A 16 -32.71 -8.89 20.02
CA VAL A 16 -32.65 -8.54 18.59
C VAL A 16 -31.77 -7.31 18.37
N ILE A 17 -31.92 -6.26 19.21
CA ILE A 17 -31.07 -5.07 19.15
C ILE A 17 -29.62 -5.43 19.40
N LEU A 18 -29.32 -6.24 20.43
CA LEU A 18 -27.97 -6.72 20.73
C LEU A 18 -27.38 -7.54 19.57
N ALA A 19 -28.16 -8.39 18.93
CA ALA A 19 -27.72 -9.17 17.77
C ALA A 19 -27.41 -8.28 16.56
N ILE A 20 -28.23 -7.24 16.32
CA ILE A 20 -27.98 -6.27 15.25
C ILE A 20 -26.71 -5.47 15.54
N VAL A 21 -26.54 -4.95 16.76
CA VAL A 21 -25.35 -4.21 17.16
C VAL A 21 -24.09 -5.08 17.08
N ALA A 22 -24.16 -6.32 17.55
CA ALA A 22 -23.09 -7.29 17.41
C ALA A 22 -22.76 -7.62 15.95
N GLY A 23 -23.79 -7.73 15.10
CA GLY A 23 -23.63 -7.92 13.65
C GLY A 23 -22.97 -6.75 12.95
N VAL A 24 -23.36 -5.53 13.30
CA VAL A 24 -22.72 -4.31 12.77
C VAL A 24 -21.26 -4.20 13.22
N VAL A 25 -21.00 -4.42 14.51
CA VAL A 25 -19.63 -4.41 15.06
C VAL A 25 -18.78 -5.51 14.45
N LEU A 26 -19.32 -6.71 14.25
CA LEU A 26 -18.62 -7.80 13.57
C LEU A 26 -18.40 -7.49 12.08
N TYR A 27 -19.35 -6.88 11.42
CA TYR A 27 -19.21 -6.43 10.04
C TYR A 27 -18.11 -5.37 9.92
N ASP A 28 -18.11 -4.36 10.77
CA ASP A 28 -17.03 -3.36 10.82
C ASP A 28 -15.67 -3.97 11.16
N LEU A 29 -15.63 -4.94 12.05
CA LEU A 29 -14.39 -5.62 12.42
C LEU A 29 -13.85 -6.58 11.34
N VAL A 30 -14.72 -7.17 10.53
CA VAL A 30 -14.35 -8.20 9.54
C VAL A 30 -14.19 -7.62 8.14
N PHE A 31 -15.05 -6.68 7.74
CA PHE A 31 -15.09 -6.14 6.38
C PHE A 31 -14.51 -4.74 6.23
N CYS A 32 -14.12 -4.18 7.34
CA CYS A 32 -13.33 -2.98 7.49
C CYS A 32 -13.06 -2.08 6.29
N TRP A 33 -13.66 -1.15 6.34
CA TRP A 33 -13.83 0.05 5.73
C TRP A 33 -12.87 1.17 5.94
N PRO A 34 -12.76 2.13 5.12
CA PRO A 34 -11.84 2.08 4.04
C PRO A 34 -10.43 1.97 4.60
N VAL A 35 -9.62 1.26 3.88
CA VAL A 35 -8.25 1.06 4.26
C VAL A 35 -7.47 2.33 3.94
N HIS A 36 -7.51 3.29 4.83
CA HIS A 36 -6.42 4.24 4.91
C HIS A 36 -5.25 3.52 5.57
N PRO A 37 -4.05 3.54 4.99
CA PRO A 37 -2.84 3.05 5.64
C PRO A 37 -2.54 3.95 6.84
N SER A 38 -3.23 3.71 7.95
CA SER A 38 -3.17 4.61 9.10
C SER A 38 -2.09 4.21 10.08
N LEU A 39 -1.53 3.03 9.93
CA LEU A 39 -0.49 2.55 10.82
C LEU A 39 0.62 1.88 10.03
N LYS A 40 1.72 2.60 9.82
CA LYS A 40 2.98 2.05 9.32
C LYS A 40 3.71 1.40 10.48
N LYS A 41 4.01 0.10 10.37
CA LYS A 41 4.75 -0.66 11.38
C LYS A 41 6.08 -1.10 10.80
N PRO A 42 7.21 -0.65 11.34
CA PRO A 42 8.53 -1.13 10.92
C PRO A 42 8.65 -2.64 11.18
N VAL A 43 9.37 -3.32 10.33
CA VAL A 43 9.79 -4.72 10.48
C VAL A 43 11.30 -4.83 10.42
N GLU A 44 11.86 -5.80 11.12
CA GLU A 44 13.30 -5.87 11.35
C GLU A 44 14.10 -6.41 10.16
N SER A 45 13.41 -7.11 9.23
CA SER A 45 14.11 -7.75 8.12
C SER A 45 13.23 -7.90 6.87
N TYR A 46 13.90 -8.03 5.72
CA TYR A 46 13.26 -8.38 4.47
C TYR A 46 12.48 -9.69 4.56
N GLU A 47 12.96 -10.68 5.32
CA GLU A 47 12.25 -11.96 5.46
C GLU A 47 10.86 -11.79 6.08
N GLN A 48 10.73 -10.97 7.13
CA GLN A 48 9.42 -10.65 7.74
C GLN A 48 8.50 -9.92 6.77
N LEU A 49 9.05 -8.97 6.00
CA LEU A 49 8.32 -8.27 4.96
C LEU A 49 7.82 -9.26 3.90
N SER A 50 8.70 -10.08 3.35
CA SER A 50 8.41 -11.05 2.28
C SER A 50 7.35 -12.07 2.72
N GLN A 51 7.41 -12.57 3.95
CA GLN A 51 6.38 -13.45 4.50
C GLN A 51 5.02 -12.77 4.59
N THR A 52 4.99 -11.48 4.95
CA THR A 52 3.76 -10.69 5.00
C THR A 52 3.22 -10.42 3.60
N ALA A 53 4.07 -10.02 2.67
CA ALA A 53 3.75 -9.82 1.27
C ALA A 53 3.15 -11.09 0.65
N LYS A 54 3.75 -12.25 0.90
CA LYS A 54 3.24 -13.56 0.45
C LYS A 54 1.85 -13.87 1.01
N LYS A 55 1.58 -13.57 2.29
CA LYS A 55 0.25 -13.74 2.91
C LYS A 55 -0.81 -12.83 2.29
N LEU A 56 -0.41 -11.67 1.79
CA LEU A 56 -1.27 -10.73 1.08
C LEU A 56 -1.50 -11.11 -0.39
N GLY A 57 -0.74 -12.07 -0.92
CA GLY A 57 -0.71 -12.39 -2.35
C GLY A 57 -0.05 -11.31 -3.21
N VAL A 58 0.84 -10.51 -2.62
CA VAL A 58 1.52 -9.37 -3.25
C VAL A 58 3.02 -9.56 -3.11
N LEU A 59 3.71 -9.87 -4.21
CA LEU A 59 5.13 -10.16 -4.16
C LEU A 59 5.96 -8.93 -3.78
N ALA A 60 6.91 -9.11 -2.88
CA ALA A 60 7.97 -8.14 -2.63
C ALA A 60 9.20 -8.55 -3.46
N PRO A 61 9.80 -7.62 -4.23
CA PRO A 61 10.99 -7.94 -5.01
C PRO A 61 12.16 -8.28 -4.09
N PRO A 62 12.98 -9.28 -4.44
CA PRO A 62 14.23 -9.54 -3.73
C PRO A 62 15.11 -8.29 -3.66
N GLU A 63 15.83 -8.12 -2.55
CA GLU A 63 16.65 -6.91 -2.32
C GLU A 63 17.80 -6.76 -3.32
N ASP A 64 18.35 -7.88 -3.76
CA ASP A 64 19.53 -7.97 -4.64
C ASP A 64 19.23 -7.65 -6.11
N ILE A 65 17.96 -7.62 -6.49
CA ILE A 65 17.55 -7.30 -7.87
C ILE A 65 17.10 -5.84 -8.04
N LEU A 66 17.08 -5.07 -6.96
CA LEU A 66 16.70 -3.65 -7.01
C LEU A 66 17.93 -2.79 -7.32
N PRO A 67 17.76 -1.69 -8.07
CA PRO A 67 18.87 -0.82 -8.47
C PRO A 67 19.41 0.05 -7.32
N TRP A 68 18.91 -0.11 -6.10
CA TRP A 68 19.41 0.56 -4.89
C TRP A 68 19.31 -0.35 -3.66
N LYS A 69 20.14 -0.04 -2.64
CA LYS A 69 20.13 -0.76 -1.37
C LYS A 69 18.94 -0.33 -0.50
N GLN A 70 18.19 -1.31 0.02
CA GLN A 70 17.14 -1.08 0.99
C GLN A 70 17.71 -0.88 2.39
N GLU A 71 17.16 0.07 3.16
CA GLU A 71 17.57 0.39 4.53
C GLU A 71 16.44 0.14 5.54
N GLU A 72 15.18 0.28 5.09
CA GLU A 72 14.01 0.18 5.95
C GLU A 72 12.92 -0.68 5.31
N TYR A 73 12.22 -1.43 6.15
CA TYR A 73 11.08 -2.26 5.77
C TYR A 73 9.90 -1.96 6.66
N SER A 74 8.71 -1.87 6.11
CA SER A 74 7.50 -1.64 6.89
C SER A 74 6.29 -2.37 6.31
N ILE A 75 5.32 -2.64 7.17
CA ILE A 75 4.00 -3.12 6.78
C ILE A 75 2.95 -2.10 7.14
N TYR A 76 1.96 -1.94 6.28
CA TYR A 76 0.79 -1.13 6.55
C TYR A 76 -0.31 -2.00 7.13
N LEU A 77 -0.94 -1.51 8.19
CA LEU A 77 -2.03 -2.19 8.87
C LEU A 77 -3.33 -1.39 8.70
N SER A 78 -4.46 -2.09 8.62
CA SER A 78 -5.76 -1.44 8.70
C SER A 78 -5.92 -0.75 10.05
N SER A 79 -6.60 0.40 10.08
CA SER A 79 -6.79 1.21 11.29
C SER A 79 -7.74 0.62 12.32
N THR A 80 -8.35 -0.51 12.06
CA THR A 80 -9.36 -1.10 12.93
C THR A 80 -8.75 -1.96 14.01
N GLY A 81 -8.44 -1.32 15.15
CA GLY A 81 -8.35 -1.89 16.48
C GLY A 81 -7.53 -3.17 16.63
N ARG A 82 -8.01 -4.07 17.48
CA ARG A 82 -7.34 -5.32 17.85
C ARG A 82 -7.20 -6.33 16.72
N LEU A 83 -7.90 -6.15 15.61
CA LEU A 83 -7.85 -7.01 14.42
C LEU A 83 -7.16 -6.34 13.24
N ALA A 84 -6.22 -5.43 13.51
CA ALA A 84 -5.42 -4.80 12.47
C ALA A 84 -4.82 -5.86 11.53
N ARG A 85 -5.13 -5.75 10.24
CA ARG A 85 -4.66 -6.68 9.19
C ARG A 85 -3.68 -5.97 8.29
N PRO A 86 -2.65 -6.66 7.81
CA PRO A 86 -1.78 -6.09 6.80
C PRO A 86 -2.58 -5.69 5.55
N THR A 87 -2.29 -4.50 5.04
CA THR A 87 -2.95 -3.90 3.86
C THR A 87 -1.95 -3.51 2.79
N GLY A 88 -0.67 -3.65 3.08
CA GLY A 88 0.40 -3.33 2.18
C GLY A 88 1.75 -3.45 2.88
N TRP A 89 2.77 -3.14 2.13
CA TRP A 89 4.16 -3.11 2.60
C TRP A 89 4.94 -2.02 1.88
N ASP A 90 6.04 -1.58 2.43
CA ASP A 90 7.03 -0.75 1.76
C ASP A 90 8.46 -1.18 2.08
N MET A 91 9.35 -0.81 1.17
CA MET A 91 10.80 -0.91 1.27
C MET A 91 11.36 0.46 0.92
N ALA A 92 12.16 1.03 1.79
CA ALA A 92 12.77 2.34 1.57
C ALA A 92 14.28 2.24 1.62
N GLY A 93 14.92 3.09 0.84
CA GLY A 93 16.36 3.21 0.76
C GLY A 93 16.77 4.62 0.39
N LYS A 94 18.05 4.76 0.02
CA LYS A 94 18.63 6.03 -0.41
C LYS A 94 19.48 5.83 -1.64
N VAL A 95 19.49 6.84 -2.51
CA VAL A 95 20.38 6.93 -3.66
C VAL A 95 21.11 8.25 -3.60
N ILE A 96 22.42 8.23 -3.83
CA ILE A 96 23.24 9.43 -3.94
C ILE A 96 23.37 9.76 -5.43
N TYR A 97 22.93 10.95 -5.81
CA TYR A 97 23.08 11.49 -7.15
C TYR A 97 23.69 12.90 -7.05
N ASP A 98 24.76 13.14 -7.76
CA ASP A 98 25.54 14.41 -7.75
C ASP A 98 25.79 14.98 -6.34
N GLY A 99 26.18 14.08 -5.39
CA GLY A 99 26.47 14.43 -4.00
C GLY A 99 25.24 14.66 -3.11
N THR A 100 24.04 14.69 -3.67
CA THR A 100 22.77 14.83 -2.94
C THR A 100 22.16 13.46 -2.66
N THR A 101 21.63 13.27 -1.45
CA THR A 101 20.98 12.00 -1.05
C THR A 101 19.47 12.10 -1.23
N TYR A 102 18.92 11.24 -2.06
CA TYR A 102 17.49 11.15 -2.34
C TYR A 102 16.88 9.92 -1.68
N PRO A 103 15.85 10.07 -0.84
CA PRO A 103 15.04 8.94 -0.38
C PRO A 103 14.32 8.28 -1.55
N VAL A 104 14.40 6.95 -1.64
CA VAL A 104 13.69 6.14 -2.63
C VAL A 104 12.88 5.07 -1.94
N TYR A 105 11.77 4.65 -2.57
CA TYR A 105 10.89 3.64 -1.98
C TYR A 105 10.23 2.77 -3.04
N ILE A 106 9.85 1.56 -2.62
CA ILE A 106 8.88 0.70 -3.29
C ILE A 106 7.76 0.41 -2.31
N LEU A 107 6.55 0.60 -2.76
CA LEU A 107 5.35 0.49 -1.97
C LEU A 107 4.31 -0.34 -2.71
N ALA A 108 3.68 -1.30 -2.03
CA ALA A 108 2.49 -1.97 -2.50
C ALA A 108 1.35 -1.77 -1.52
N LEU A 109 0.31 -1.08 -1.93
CA LEU A 109 -0.88 -0.82 -1.13
C LEU A 109 -2.12 -1.39 -1.78
N ARG A 110 -3.01 -1.91 -0.95
CA ARG A 110 -4.32 -2.37 -1.39
C ARG A 110 -5.09 -1.21 -2.03
N ASN A 111 -5.53 -1.44 -3.25
CA ASN A 111 -6.31 -0.46 -3.99
C ASN A 111 -7.74 -0.44 -3.42
N THR A 112 -8.10 0.63 -2.71
CA THR A 112 -9.43 0.78 -2.09
C THR A 112 -10.36 1.65 -2.89
N GLU A 113 -9.82 2.44 -3.81
CA GLU A 113 -10.59 3.37 -4.64
C GLU A 113 -10.26 3.15 -6.11
N LYS A 114 -11.31 3.07 -6.94
CA LYS A 114 -11.14 3.18 -8.39
C LYS A 114 -10.74 4.63 -8.68
N ARG A 115 -9.50 4.84 -9.12
CA ARG A 115 -9.12 6.15 -9.63
C ARG A 115 -10.00 6.50 -10.81
N GLN A 116 -10.59 7.69 -10.77
CA GLN A 116 -11.37 8.22 -11.89
C GLN A 116 -10.48 8.70 -13.03
N GLU A 117 -9.27 9.17 -12.71
CA GLU A 117 -8.28 9.65 -13.66
C GLU A 117 -6.90 9.10 -13.31
N TYR A 118 -6.19 8.64 -14.34
CA TYR A 118 -4.79 8.23 -14.23
C TYR A 118 -3.90 9.36 -14.74
N PRO A 119 -2.74 9.62 -14.11
CA PRO A 119 -1.74 10.52 -14.67
C PRO A 119 -1.21 9.99 -16.02
N PRO A 120 -0.36 10.76 -16.71
CA PRO A 120 0.18 10.36 -18.00
C PRO A 120 0.80 8.95 -17.97
N LEU A 121 0.48 8.16 -19.00
CA LEU A 121 1.10 6.88 -19.25
C LEU A 121 2.58 7.10 -19.56
N ARG A 122 3.48 6.43 -18.80
CA ARG A 122 4.91 6.43 -19.08
C ARG A 122 5.25 5.43 -20.18
N GLU A 123 4.78 4.18 -20.01
CA GLU A 123 4.90 3.12 -21.01
C GLU A 123 3.99 1.93 -20.72
N ASN A 124 3.91 0.99 -21.66
CA ASN A 124 3.33 -0.33 -21.47
C ASN A 124 4.46 -1.37 -21.47
N TYR A 125 4.69 -2.01 -20.32
CA TYR A 125 5.64 -3.09 -20.19
C TYR A 125 4.93 -4.42 -20.01
N LYS A 126 5.09 -5.36 -20.95
CA LYS A 126 4.45 -6.68 -20.92
C LYS A 126 2.93 -6.62 -20.61
N HIS A 127 2.24 -5.69 -21.28
CA HIS A 127 0.80 -5.40 -21.11
C HIS A 127 0.41 -4.72 -19.79
N VAL A 128 1.36 -4.40 -18.93
CA VAL A 128 1.11 -3.63 -17.69
C VAL A 128 1.35 -2.14 -17.98
N PRO A 129 0.32 -1.28 -17.86
CA PRO A 129 0.50 0.16 -18.03
C PRO A 129 1.20 0.74 -16.79
N ILE A 130 2.32 1.42 -17.01
CA ILE A 130 3.09 2.13 -15.99
C ILE A 130 2.81 3.62 -16.16
N TYR A 131 2.32 4.24 -15.11
CA TYR A 131 1.95 5.67 -15.07
C TYR A 131 3.03 6.47 -14.35
N ARG A 132 3.18 7.73 -14.75
CA ARG A 132 4.18 8.67 -14.22
C ARG A 132 3.50 9.87 -13.59
N GLU A 133 3.91 10.19 -12.37
CA GLU A 133 3.52 11.40 -11.66
C GLU A 133 4.79 12.12 -11.18
N CYS A 134 4.93 13.38 -11.54
CA CYS A 134 6.06 14.23 -11.16
C CYS A 134 5.53 15.52 -10.56
N SER A 135 6.06 15.90 -9.40
CA SER A 135 5.73 17.14 -8.69
C SER A 135 7.01 17.77 -8.13
N GLU A 136 6.87 18.91 -7.48
CA GLU A 136 7.99 19.55 -6.76
C GLU A 136 8.52 18.65 -5.62
N ASP A 137 7.65 17.81 -5.03
CA ASP A 137 7.98 16.94 -3.91
C ASP A 137 8.67 15.63 -4.33
N GLY A 138 8.60 15.26 -5.61
CA GLY A 138 9.20 14.01 -6.07
C GLY A 138 8.68 13.48 -7.39
N LEU A 139 9.23 12.32 -7.73
CA LEU A 139 8.84 11.52 -8.89
C LEU A 139 8.28 10.18 -8.42
N ARG A 140 7.19 9.74 -9.02
CA ARG A 140 6.57 8.45 -8.77
C ARG A 140 6.16 7.76 -10.06
N LEU A 141 6.52 6.49 -10.18
CA LEU A 141 5.96 5.56 -11.15
C LEU A 141 5.04 4.58 -10.42
N PHE A 142 3.92 4.22 -11.02
CA PHE A 142 3.02 3.25 -10.43
C PHE A 142 2.24 2.46 -11.47
N PHE A 143 1.81 1.25 -11.06
CA PHE A 143 1.05 0.33 -11.89
C PHE A 143 0.21 -0.62 -11.04
N VAL A 144 -0.71 -1.32 -11.69
CA VAL A 144 -1.53 -2.37 -11.11
C VAL A 144 -1.32 -3.63 -11.95
N ILE A 145 -1.04 -4.75 -11.32
CA ILE A 145 -1.00 -6.06 -11.99
C ILE A 145 -2.42 -6.58 -12.16
N ASP A 146 -2.78 -7.03 -13.35
CA ASP A 146 -4.10 -7.59 -13.64
C ASP A 146 -4.48 -8.71 -12.67
N GLY A 147 -5.72 -8.64 -12.16
CA GLY A 147 -6.22 -9.60 -11.17
C GLY A 147 -5.79 -9.32 -9.72
N HIS A 148 -4.91 -8.35 -9.48
CA HIS A 148 -4.48 -7.94 -8.16
C HIS A 148 -5.17 -6.66 -7.67
N SER A 149 -5.59 -6.67 -6.39
CA SER A 149 -6.21 -5.49 -5.76
C SER A 149 -5.17 -4.54 -5.15
N TYR A 150 -3.95 -4.51 -5.69
CA TYR A 150 -2.85 -3.72 -5.15
C TYR A 150 -2.25 -2.80 -6.21
N THR A 151 -1.93 -1.58 -5.78
CA THR A 151 -1.14 -0.63 -6.56
C THR A 151 0.31 -0.71 -6.09
N TYR A 152 1.21 -0.97 -7.01
CA TYR A 152 2.64 -0.80 -6.82
C TYR A 152 3.03 0.63 -7.15
N SER A 153 3.87 1.21 -6.30
CA SER A 153 4.44 2.55 -6.52
C SER A 153 5.92 2.51 -6.21
N MET A 154 6.72 3.00 -7.13
CA MET A 154 8.14 3.29 -6.94
C MET A 154 8.32 4.79 -6.98
N GLY A 155 9.07 5.32 -6.04
CA GLY A 155 9.21 6.77 -5.99
C GLY A 155 10.53 7.24 -5.40
N MET A 156 10.83 8.47 -5.74
CA MET A 156 11.87 9.28 -5.15
C MET A 156 11.25 10.55 -4.59
N MET A 157 11.73 10.99 -3.43
CA MET A 157 11.29 12.22 -2.80
C MET A 157 12.40 13.28 -2.87
N ALA A 158 11.98 14.55 -3.00
CA ALA A 158 12.88 15.67 -2.87
C ALA A 158 13.53 15.68 -1.48
N PRO A 159 14.80 16.08 -1.36
CA PRO A 159 15.34 16.44 -0.06
C PRO A 159 14.54 17.60 0.56
N PRO A 160 14.46 17.69 1.89
CA PRO A 160 13.74 18.77 2.55
C PRO A 160 14.23 20.15 2.07
N GLU A 161 13.30 21.03 1.74
CA GLU A 161 13.55 22.41 1.31
C GLU A 161 14.32 22.59 -0.03
N GLU A 162 14.49 21.50 -0.80
CA GLU A 162 15.16 21.53 -2.10
C GLU A 162 14.18 21.23 -3.24
N THR A 163 14.38 21.86 -4.38
CA THR A 163 13.72 21.46 -5.64
C THR A 163 14.59 20.45 -6.37
N ILE A 164 13.96 19.46 -6.99
CA ILE A 164 14.67 18.41 -7.72
C ILE A 164 15.14 18.99 -9.08
N PRO A 165 16.45 18.97 -9.37
CA PRO A 165 16.97 19.33 -10.69
C PRO A 165 16.42 18.38 -11.79
N GLN A 166 16.25 18.89 -13.02
CA GLN A 166 15.66 18.11 -14.11
C GLN A 166 16.51 16.89 -14.48
N ASP A 167 17.83 16.99 -14.44
CA ASP A 167 18.75 15.88 -14.67
C ASP A 167 18.64 14.79 -13.62
N ALA A 168 18.38 15.14 -12.35
CA ALA A 168 18.07 14.17 -11.31
C ALA A 168 16.71 13.49 -11.58
N VAL A 169 15.68 14.25 -12.01
CA VAL A 169 14.39 13.67 -12.41
C VAL A 169 14.58 12.65 -13.53
N ASP A 170 15.36 12.97 -14.56
CA ASP A 170 15.61 12.09 -15.70
C ASP A 170 16.38 10.83 -15.30
N TYR A 171 17.36 10.96 -14.42
CA TYR A 171 18.11 9.83 -13.86
C TYR A 171 17.19 8.90 -13.05
N PHE A 172 16.38 9.46 -12.14
CA PHE A 172 15.48 8.67 -11.30
C PHE A 172 14.32 8.08 -12.10
N ASP A 173 13.83 8.73 -13.15
CA ASP A 173 12.80 8.16 -14.03
C ASP A 173 13.28 6.81 -14.62
N GLY A 174 14.52 6.76 -15.12
CA GLY A 174 15.12 5.52 -15.59
C GLY A 174 15.28 4.45 -14.50
N LEU A 175 15.82 4.84 -13.35
CA LEU A 175 16.06 3.96 -12.20
C LEU A 175 14.76 3.34 -11.67
N LEU A 176 13.71 4.17 -11.49
CA LEU A 176 12.41 3.71 -11.03
C LEU A 176 11.70 2.84 -12.05
N LEU A 177 11.89 3.12 -13.34
CA LEU A 177 11.34 2.31 -14.42
C LEU A 177 11.94 0.91 -14.43
N GLU A 178 13.25 0.78 -14.24
CA GLU A 178 13.94 -0.51 -14.07
C GLU A 178 13.36 -1.30 -12.89
N ALA A 179 13.10 -0.64 -11.76
CA ALA A 179 12.46 -1.26 -10.62
C ALA A 179 11.01 -1.70 -10.93
N CYS A 180 10.25 -0.92 -11.71
CA CYS A 180 8.92 -1.32 -12.18
C CYS A 180 8.98 -2.58 -13.03
N HIS A 181 9.89 -2.65 -14.02
CA HIS A 181 10.08 -3.83 -14.86
C HIS A 181 10.42 -5.06 -14.02
N THR A 182 11.36 -4.92 -13.09
CA THR A 182 11.74 -5.98 -12.16
C THR A 182 10.55 -6.55 -11.41
N VAL A 183 9.67 -5.71 -10.88
CA VAL A 183 8.47 -6.19 -10.16
C VAL A 183 7.47 -6.82 -11.10
N VAL A 184 7.23 -6.26 -12.29
CA VAL A 184 6.34 -6.86 -13.30
C VAL A 184 6.83 -8.25 -13.68
N ASP A 185 8.15 -8.44 -13.81
CA ASP A 185 8.77 -9.73 -14.20
C ASP A 185 8.56 -10.82 -13.14
N LEU A 186 8.38 -10.48 -11.87
CA LEU A 186 8.06 -11.46 -10.82
C LEU A 186 6.69 -12.11 -10.97
N TYR A 187 5.81 -11.53 -11.78
CA TYR A 187 4.44 -12.02 -11.99
C TYR A 187 4.27 -12.83 -13.30
N GLN A 188 5.36 -13.10 -14.00
CA GLN A 188 5.39 -13.88 -15.25
C GLN A 188 6.15 -15.18 -15.09
#